data_ba939995934d2af1e6acc093cfc48d50
#
_entry.id   ba939995934d2af1e6acc093cfc48d50
#
_cell.length_a   1.000
_cell.length_b   1.000
_cell.length_c   1.000
_cell.angle_alpha   90.00
_cell.angle_beta   90.00
_cell.angle_gamma   90.00
#
_symmetry.space_group_name_H-M   'P 1'
#
loop_
_entity.id
_entity.type
_entity.pdbx_description
1 polymer ?
#
loop_
_entity_poly.entity_id
_entity_poly.type
_entity_poly.pdbx_seq_one_letter_code
_entity_poly.pdbx_strand_id
1 'polypeptide(L)'
;MSVITVGNFKGGVGKTTVATILSYIASEQYGKKVLLIDFDPQGNATQIMKRTYVEAPEENESFIDMLRTGNLENSMIRLSSKLSLLPADSSLANLSDIISKTDILKKRYILKNVVEKIREMYDFDHIFIDVPPTINSDFTNNAVYASDYILMVFQTQQSAYESSLSFVNFLRDRKNESNLPFELIGAVPVLIKRSGKVDEKILNMSKNAFSQALFENQIYQRERIKKFGAEGIRN
;
A
#
# COMPACT_ATOMS: atom_id res chain seq x y z
N MET A 1 9.84 4.40 13.64
CA MET A 1 9.43 4.03 12.27
C MET A 1 8.07 3.35 12.34
N SER A 2 7.12 3.75 11.53
CA SER A 2 5.81 3.11 11.41
C SER A 2 5.64 2.50 10.02
N VAL A 3 5.02 1.31 9.94
CA VAL A 3 4.76 0.58 8.69
C VAL A 3 3.26 0.58 8.43
N ILE A 4 2.86 1.14 7.29
CA ILE A 4 1.46 1.42 6.96
C ILE A 4 1.12 0.75 5.63
N THR A 5 0.24 -0.25 5.65
CA THR A 5 -0.30 -0.84 4.42
C THR A 5 -1.56 -0.10 3.98
N VAL A 6 -1.59 0.31 2.71
CA VAL A 6 -2.78 0.88 2.06
C VAL A 6 -3.55 -0.25 1.38
N GLY A 7 -4.70 -0.65 1.93
CA GLY A 7 -5.37 -1.89 1.56
C GLY A 7 -6.86 -1.76 1.24
N ASN A 8 -7.32 -2.65 0.39
CA ASN A 8 -8.71 -3.07 0.14
C ASN A 8 -8.67 -4.20 -0.91
N PHE A 9 -9.65 -5.10 -0.88
CA PHE A 9 -9.77 -6.18 -1.86
C PHE A 9 -10.30 -5.71 -3.22
N LYS A 10 -10.98 -4.57 -3.28
CA LYS A 10 -11.52 -4.04 -4.54
C LYS A 10 -10.42 -3.39 -5.39
N GLY A 11 -10.36 -3.80 -6.66
CA GLY A 11 -9.51 -3.15 -7.67
C GLY A 11 -10.03 -1.76 -8.05
N GLY A 12 -9.11 -0.86 -8.41
CA GLY A 12 -9.46 0.47 -8.90
C GLY A 12 -9.95 1.46 -7.84
N VAL A 13 -9.94 1.12 -6.55
CA VAL A 13 -10.37 2.04 -5.48
C VAL A 13 -9.36 3.12 -5.12
N GLY A 14 -8.20 3.17 -5.78
CA GLY A 14 -7.20 4.22 -5.56
C GLY A 14 -6.14 3.91 -4.50
N LYS A 15 -5.92 2.64 -4.12
CA LYS A 15 -4.86 2.24 -3.17
C LYS A 15 -3.51 2.80 -3.56
N THR A 16 -3.03 2.44 -4.75
CA THR A 16 -1.76 2.90 -5.32
C THR A 16 -1.65 4.42 -5.35
N THR A 17 -2.72 5.10 -5.76
CA THR A 17 -2.77 6.57 -5.80
C THR A 17 -2.61 7.15 -4.39
N VAL A 18 -3.29 6.60 -3.39
CA VAL A 18 -3.20 7.07 -2.01
C VAL A 18 -1.82 6.77 -1.43
N ALA A 19 -1.28 5.56 -1.64
CA ALA A 19 0.05 5.19 -1.16
C ALA A 19 1.15 6.10 -1.72
N THR A 20 1.13 6.36 -3.04
CA THR A 20 2.11 7.23 -3.70
C THR A 20 1.98 8.69 -3.27
N ILE A 21 0.75 9.23 -3.17
CA ILE A 21 0.52 10.61 -2.70
C ILE A 21 0.94 10.77 -1.24
N LEU A 22 0.61 9.84 -0.36
CA LEU A 22 1.01 9.92 1.06
C LEU A 22 2.53 9.87 1.20
N SER A 23 3.21 8.99 0.45
CA SER A 23 4.67 8.93 0.44
C SER A 23 5.29 10.25 -0.05
N TYR A 24 4.77 10.82 -1.13
CA TYR A 24 5.21 12.10 -1.67
C TYR A 24 4.98 13.25 -0.68
N ILE A 25 3.79 13.37 -0.12
CA ILE A 25 3.47 14.45 0.82
C ILE A 25 4.30 14.33 2.11
N ALA A 26 4.41 13.12 2.67
CA ALA A 26 5.17 12.90 3.89
C ALA A 26 6.65 13.27 3.70
N SER A 27 7.25 12.93 2.56
CA SER A 27 8.65 13.25 2.26
C SER A 27 8.85 14.71 1.86
N GLU A 28 8.14 15.19 0.86
CA GLU A 28 8.42 16.50 0.24
C GLU A 28 7.84 17.69 1.00
N GLN A 29 6.68 17.51 1.64
CA GLN A 29 6.01 18.59 2.37
C GLN A 29 6.29 18.56 3.88
N TYR A 30 6.40 17.37 4.47
CA TYR A 30 6.64 17.21 5.90
C TYR A 30 8.08 16.81 6.26
N GLY A 31 8.97 16.64 5.28
CA GLY A 31 10.39 16.36 5.47
C GLY A 31 10.69 15.01 6.13
N LYS A 32 9.74 14.08 6.14
CA LYS A 32 9.89 12.76 6.73
C LYS A 32 10.75 11.86 5.84
N LYS A 33 11.56 11.01 6.44
CA LYS A 33 12.27 9.95 5.71
C LYS A 33 11.30 8.81 5.43
N VAL A 34 10.97 8.59 4.17
CA VAL A 34 9.91 7.66 3.74
C VAL A 34 10.47 6.59 2.82
N LEU A 35 10.02 5.35 3.02
CA LEU A 35 10.14 4.28 2.05
C LEU A 35 8.75 3.91 1.52
N LEU A 36 8.59 3.88 0.21
CA LEU A 36 7.44 3.26 -0.44
C LEU A 36 7.85 1.86 -0.92
N ILE A 37 7.12 0.84 -0.48
CA ILE A 37 7.25 -0.52 -0.99
C ILE A 37 6.08 -0.77 -1.95
N ASP A 38 6.40 -0.96 -3.23
CA ASP A 38 5.43 -1.43 -4.21
C ASP A 38 5.40 -2.97 -4.14
N PHE A 39 4.33 -3.52 -3.60
CA PHE A 39 4.17 -4.97 -3.43
C PHE A 39 3.09 -5.54 -4.36
N ASP A 40 2.76 -4.79 -5.42
CA ASP A 40 1.88 -5.23 -6.51
C ASP A 40 2.71 -5.61 -7.74
N PRO A 41 2.65 -6.88 -8.24
CA PRO A 41 3.38 -7.29 -9.45
C PRO A 41 3.10 -6.43 -10.70
N GLN A 42 2.02 -5.65 -10.71
CA GLN A 42 1.74 -4.70 -11.79
C GLN A 42 2.66 -3.48 -11.78
N GLY A 43 3.35 -3.19 -10.67
CA GLY A 43 4.34 -2.14 -10.55
C GLY A 43 3.79 -0.72 -10.77
N ASN A 44 2.50 -0.49 -10.48
CA ASN A 44 1.86 0.80 -10.76
C ASN A 44 2.42 1.94 -9.87
N ALA A 45 2.70 1.67 -8.59
CA ALA A 45 3.32 2.66 -7.71
C ALA A 45 4.74 2.99 -8.18
N THR A 46 5.49 1.98 -8.57
CA THR A 46 6.84 2.11 -9.17
C THR A 46 6.83 3.03 -10.38
N GLN A 47 5.89 2.80 -11.33
CA GLN A 47 5.79 3.62 -12.53
C GLN A 47 5.42 5.08 -12.21
N ILE A 48 4.46 5.31 -11.31
CA ILE A 48 4.08 6.68 -10.89
C ILE A 48 5.29 7.39 -10.29
N MET A 49 6.03 6.74 -9.41
CA MET A 49 7.15 7.36 -8.72
C MET A 49 8.35 7.61 -9.65
N LYS A 50 8.68 6.68 -10.55
CA LYS A 50 9.72 6.90 -11.59
C LYS A 50 9.36 8.05 -12.53
N ARG A 51 8.09 8.25 -12.87
CA ARG A 51 7.63 9.42 -13.66
C ARG A 51 7.63 10.72 -12.85
N THR A 52 7.47 10.64 -11.54
CA THR A 52 7.53 11.80 -10.65
C THR A 52 8.96 12.31 -10.50
N TYR A 53 9.92 11.40 -10.38
CA TYR A 53 11.34 11.68 -10.17
C TYR A 53 12.14 11.24 -11.40
N VAL A 54 12.28 12.16 -12.37
CA VAL A 54 12.87 11.86 -13.69
C VAL A 54 14.34 11.40 -13.62
N GLU A 55 15.05 11.79 -12.57
CA GLU A 55 16.46 11.41 -12.35
C GLU A 55 16.62 10.07 -11.60
N ALA A 56 15.50 9.36 -11.31
CA ALA A 56 15.58 8.08 -10.63
C ALA A 56 16.31 7.04 -11.50
N PRO A 57 17.20 6.21 -10.91
CA PRO A 57 17.85 5.14 -11.64
C PRO A 57 16.86 4.21 -12.35
N GLU A 58 17.17 3.81 -13.58
CA GLU A 58 16.34 2.87 -14.33
C GLU A 58 16.59 1.42 -13.92
N GLU A 59 17.82 1.07 -13.59
CA GLU A 59 18.24 -0.28 -13.22
C GLU A 59 18.33 -0.44 -11.71
N ASN A 60 17.74 -1.53 -11.21
CA ASN A 60 17.82 -1.98 -9.84
C ASN A 60 17.63 -3.51 -9.79
N GLU A 61 18.13 -4.14 -8.74
CA GLU A 61 17.88 -5.54 -8.48
C GLU A 61 16.36 -5.76 -8.21
N SER A 62 15.79 -6.83 -8.76
CA SER A 62 14.37 -7.12 -8.54
C SER A 62 14.08 -7.45 -7.08
N PHE A 63 12.82 -7.30 -6.65
CA PHE A 63 12.39 -7.71 -5.33
C PHE A 63 12.69 -9.21 -5.08
N ILE A 64 12.51 -10.04 -6.08
CA ILE A 64 12.78 -11.48 -6.00
C ILE A 64 14.29 -11.76 -5.87
N ASP A 65 15.13 -11.04 -6.60
CA ASP A 65 16.59 -11.19 -6.45
C ASP A 65 17.06 -10.70 -5.10
N MET A 66 16.49 -9.60 -4.59
CA MET A 66 16.73 -9.13 -3.22
C MET A 66 16.39 -10.21 -2.18
N LEU A 67 15.29 -10.95 -2.35
CA LEU A 67 14.96 -12.06 -1.45
C LEU A 67 15.98 -13.19 -1.51
N ARG A 68 16.60 -13.42 -2.68
CA ARG A 68 17.62 -14.47 -2.87
C ARG A 68 19.00 -14.06 -2.36
N THR A 69 19.42 -12.83 -2.65
CA THR A 69 20.75 -12.31 -2.32
C THR A 69 20.83 -11.71 -0.92
N GLY A 70 19.70 -11.24 -0.40
CA GLY A 70 19.62 -10.46 0.83
C GLY A 70 20.11 -9.03 0.68
N ASN A 71 20.37 -8.55 -0.55
CA ASN A 71 20.94 -7.23 -0.84
C ASN A 71 19.82 -6.19 -1.01
N LEU A 72 19.48 -5.52 0.08
CA LEU A 72 18.49 -4.43 0.08
C LEU A 72 18.97 -3.18 -0.64
N GLU A 73 20.27 -2.89 -0.58
CA GLU A 73 20.84 -1.65 -1.09
C GLU A 73 20.70 -1.54 -2.60
N ASN A 74 20.99 -2.63 -3.33
CA ASN A 74 20.86 -2.67 -4.78
C ASN A 74 19.41 -2.69 -5.29
N SER A 75 18.47 -3.03 -4.41
CA SER A 75 17.05 -3.13 -4.77
C SER A 75 16.26 -1.87 -4.45
N MET A 76 16.78 -1.00 -3.59
CA MET A 76 16.13 0.27 -3.26
C MET A 76 16.58 1.40 -4.20
N ILE A 77 15.61 2.15 -4.71
CA ILE A 77 15.83 3.35 -5.52
C ILE A 77 15.67 4.58 -4.63
N ARG A 78 16.70 5.41 -4.55
CA ARG A 78 16.60 6.72 -3.90
C ARG A 78 15.99 7.72 -4.86
N LEU A 79 14.77 8.17 -4.58
CA LEU A 79 14.02 9.11 -5.40
C LEU A 79 14.35 10.57 -5.06
N SER A 80 14.50 10.88 -3.78
CA SER A 80 14.93 12.19 -3.28
C SER A 80 15.77 12.05 -2.01
N SER A 81 16.14 13.17 -1.39
CA SER A 81 16.84 13.14 -0.11
C SER A 81 16.02 12.52 1.04
N LYS A 82 14.71 12.43 0.87
CA LYS A 82 13.76 11.97 1.89
C LYS A 82 12.88 10.81 1.46
N LEU A 83 12.89 10.43 0.19
CA LEU A 83 12.04 9.37 -0.34
C LEU A 83 12.85 8.31 -1.05
N SER A 84 12.63 7.06 -0.63
CA SER A 84 13.14 5.87 -1.31
C SER A 84 11.97 5.00 -1.78
N LEU A 85 12.23 4.17 -2.77
CA LEU A 85 11.29 3.21 -3.35
C LEU A 85 11.93 1.82 -3.34
N LEU A 86 11.22 0.82 -2.82
CA LEU A 86 11.49 -0.58 -3.10
C LEU A 86 10.50 -0.99 -4.21
N PRO A 87 10.98 -1.10 -5.46
CA PRO A 87 10.09 -1.23 -6.60
C PRO A 87 9.57 -2.65 -6.78
N ALA A 88 8.40 -2.76 -7.43
CA ALA A 88 7.91 -4.01 -7.99
C ALA A 88 8.26 -4.12 -9.48
N ASP A 89 8.38 -5.37 -9.91
CA ASP A 89 8.43 -5.77 -11.30
C ASP A 89 7.64 -7.08 -11.52
N SER A 90 7.56 -7.52 -12.77
CA SER A 90 6.80 -8.72 -13.14
C SER A 90 7.30 -10.01 -12.47
N SER A 91 8.57 -10.06 -12.02
CA SER A 91 9.13 -11.23 -11.33
C SER A 91 8.45 -11.48 -9.99
N LEU A 92 7.91 -10.42 -9.36
CA LEU A 92 7.18 -10.51 -8.11
C LEU A 92 5.92 -11.40 -8.23
N ALA A 93 5.37 -11.59 -9.43
CA ALA A 93 4.29 -12.56 -9.66
C ALA A 93 4.68 -14.00 -9.27
N ASN A 94 5.98 -14.32 -9.31
CA ASN A 94 6.51 -15.64 -8.93
C ASN A 94 6.69 -15.79 -7.40
N LEU A 95 6.33 -14.79 -6.61
CA LEU A 95 6.47 -14.84 -5.15
C LEU A 95 5.76 -16.07 -4.57
N SER A 96 4.55 -16.38 -5.03
CA SER A 96 3.78 -17.55 -4.57
C SER A 96 4.50 -18.88 -4.83
N ASP A 97 5.22 -19.00 -5.95
CA ASP A 97 6.00 -20.20 -6.28
C ASP A 97 7.23 -20.34 -5.38
N ILE A 98 7.91 -19.23 -5.10
CA ILE A 98 9.04 -19.19 -4.17
C ILE A 98 8.56 -19.55 -2.76
N ILE A 99 7.46 -18.97 -2.36
CA ILE A 99 6.80 -19.22 -1.10
C ILE A 99 6.30 -20.69 -0.98
N SER A 100 5.84 -21.29 -2.08
CA SER A 100 5.30 -22.68 -2.06
C SER A 100 6.32 -23.73 -1.61
N LYS A 101 7.60 -23.46 -1.81
CA LYS A 101 8.73 -24.29 -1.37
C LYS A 101 9.14 -24.04 0.09
N THR A 102 8.51 -23.08 0.75
CA THR A 102 8.81 -22.68 2.12
C THR A 102 7.73 -23.19 3.08
N ASP A 103 8.05 -23.39 4.33
CA ASP A 103 7.10 -23.77 5.39
C ASP A 103 5.92 -22.79 5.42
N ILE A 104 4.69 -23.33 5.55
CA ILE A 104 3.44 -22.58 5.53
C ILE A 104 3.45 -21.42 6.54
N LEU A 105 4.05 -21.60 7.70
CA LEU A 105 4.17 -20.54 8.72
C LEU A 105 5.12 -19.43 8.29
N LYS A 106 6.22 -19.77 7.63
CA LYS A 106 7.22 -18.79 7.17
C LYS A 106 6.73 -17.94 6.00
N LYS A 107 5.81 -18.45 5.19
CA LYS A 107 5.26 -17.78 4.02
C LYS A 107 4.67 -16.40 4.31
N ARG A 108 4.04 -16.25 5.46
CA ARG A 108 3.33 -15.00 5.85
C ARG A 108 4.26 -13.91 6.38
N TYR A 109 5.52 -14.25 6.63
CA TYR A 109 6.49 -13.37 7.30
C TYR A 109 7.60 -12.85 6.38
N ILE A 110 7.55 -13.13 5.07
CA ILE A 110 8.62 -12.75 4.14
C ILE A 110 8.79 -11.24 4.13
N LEU A 111 7.71 -10.48 3.89
CA LEU A 111 7.78 -9.03 3.88
C LEU A 111 8.09 -8.46 5.27
N LYS A 112 7.60 -9.10 6.33
CA LYS A 112 7.96 -8.72 7.70
C LYS A 112 9.47 -8.83 7.93
N ASN A 113 10.09 -9.91 7.50
CA ASN A 113 11.55 -10.10 7.64
C ASN A 113 12.34 -9.06 6.84
N VAL A 114 11.85 -8.66 5.66
CA VAL A 114 12.42 -7.56 4.88
C VAL A 114 12.29 -6.24 5.64
N VAL A 115 11.11 -5.94 6.18
CA VAL A 115 10.87 -4.74 6.98
C VAL A 115 11.73 -4.69 8.23
N GLU A 116 11.92 -5.80 8.93
CA GLU A 116 12.81 -5.84 10.11
C GLU A 116 14.27 -5.54 9.73
N LYS A 117 14.78 -6.10 8.62
CA LYS A 117 16.11 -5.73 8.11
C LYS A 117 16.19 -4.25 7.76
N ILE A 118 15.14 -3.69 7.14
CA ILE A 118 15.10 -2.24 6.85
C ILE A 118 15.14 -1.44 8.14
N ARG A 119 14.46 -1.86 9.20
CA ARG A 119 14.49 -1.23 10.52
C ARG A 119 15.90 -1.20 11.13
N GLU A 120 16.65 -2.26 10.93
CA GLU A 120 18.02 -2.38 11.44
C GLU A 120 19.04 -1.52 10.67
N MET A 121 18.84 -1.39 9.34
CA MET A 121 19.83 -0.77 8.45
C MET A 121 19.57 0.70 8.15
N TYR A 122 18.31 1.16 8.24
CA TYR A 122 17.88 2.47 7.78
C TYR A 122 17.01 3.19 8.82
N ASP A 123 17.12 4.51 8.85
CA ASP A 123 16.38 5.40 9.76
C ASP A 123 15.22 6.07 8.98
N PHE A 124 14.23 5.28 8.55
CA PHE A 124 12.99 5.81 7.98
C PHE A 124 12.00 6.20 9.09
N ASP A 125 11.24 7.29 8.88
CA ASP A 125 10.12 7.66 9.76
C ASP A 125 8.90 6.77 9.46
N HIS A 126 8.62 6.56 8.16
CA HIS A 126 7.46 5.80 7.68
C HIS A 126 7.82 4.87 6.53
N ILE A 127 7.20 3.70 6.52
CA ILE A 127 7.15 2.80 5.36
C ILE A 127 5.69 2.70 4.92
N PHE A 128 5.40 3.03 3.66
CA PHE A 128 4.11 2.76 3.03
C PHE A 128 4.21 1.52 2.15
N ILE A 129 3.19 0.65 2.20
CA ILE A 129 3.12 -0.58 1.39
C ILE A 129 1.88 -0.50 0.50
N ASP A 130 2.08 -0.53 -0.82
CA ASP A 130 1.01 -0.70 -1.80
C ASP A 130 0.82 -2.18 -2.14
N VAL A 131 -0.41 -2.66 -2.16
CA VAL A 131 -0.76 -4.07 -2.36
C VAL A 131 -1.77 -4.28 -3.49
N PRO A 132 -1.71 -5.45 -4.20
CA PRO A 132 -2.69 -5.77 -5.23
C PRO A 132 -4.11 -5.95 -4.66
N PRO A 133 -5.14 -5.82 -5.51
CA PRO A 133 -6.54 -5.95 -5.11
C PRO A 133 -6.97 -7.43 -5.02
N THR A 134 -6.33 -8.21 -4.17
CA THR A 134 -6.55 -9.66 -4.12
C THR A 134 -7.04 -10.10 -2.74
N ILE A 135 -8.08 -10.95 -2.74
CA ILE A 135 -8.63 -11.52 -1.52
C ILE A 135 -7.71 -12.64 -1.03
N ASN A 136 -7.31 -12.57 0.24
CA ASN A 136 -6.60 -13.63 0.94
C ASN A 136 -5.34 -14.15 0.21
N SER A 137 -4.70 -13.28 -0.58
CA SER A 137 -3.47 -13.62 -1.30
C SER A 137 -2.24 -13.57 -0.38
N ASP A 138 -1.16 -14.21 -0.85
CA ASP A 138 0.14 -14.13 -0.18
C ASP A 138 0.63 -12.69 -0.04
N PHE A 139 0.34 -11.81 -1.03
CA PHE A 139 0.68 -10.39 -0.99
C PHE A 139 -0.02 -9.66 0.15
N THR A 140 -1.36 -9.74 0.22
CA THR A 140 -2.14 -9.05 1.25
C THR A 140 -1.81 -9.61 2.63
N ASN A 141 -1.66 -10.94 2.78
CA ASN A 141 -1.25 -11.53 4.05
C ASN A 141 0.13 -11.02 4.47
N ASN A 142 1.14 -11.09 3.61
CA ASN A 142 2.49 -10.60 3.93
C ASN A 142 2.51 -9.13 4.34
N ALA A 143 1.79 -8.27 3.63
CA ALA A 143 1.71 -6.86 3.95
C ALA A 143 1.06 -6.62 5.33
N VAL A 144 -0.05 -7.29 5.65
CA VAL A 144 -0.71 -7.18 6.95
C VAL A 144 0.19 -7.65 8.08
N TYR A 145 0.93 -8.75 7.89
CA TYR A 145 1.86 -9.28 8.89
C TYR A 145 3.10 -8.39 9.10
N ALA A 146 3.46 -7.59 8.11
CA ALA A 146 4.58 -6.64 8.19
C ALA A 146 4.19 -5.28 8.78
N SER A 147 2.88 -4.99 8.90
CA SER A 147 2.38 -3.65 9.21
C SER A 147 2.17 -3.41 10.71
N ASP A 148 2.44 -2.16 11.11
CA ASP A 148 1.97 -1.62 12.39
C ASP A 148 0.54 -1.05 12.22
N TYR A 149 0.23 -0.52 11.02
CA TYR A 149 -1.05 0.12 10.72
C TYR A 149 -1.60 -0.28 9.37
N ILE A 150 -2.93 -0.31 9.26
CA ILE A 150 -3.65 -0.52 8.01
C ILE A 150 -4.49 0.72 7.73
N LEU A 151 -4.34 1.30 6.54
CA LEU A 151 -5.18 2.36 6.01
C LEU A 151 -6.09 1.75 4.93
N MET A 152 -7.39 1.70 5.19
CA MET A 152 -8.35 1.21 4.21
C MET A 152 -8.80 2.33 3.28
N VAL A 153 -8.77 2.08 1.97
CA VAL A 153 -9.23 3.02 0.94
C VAL A 153 -10.43 2.42 0.20
N PHE A 154 -11.51 3.16 0.04
CA PHE A 154 -12.69 2.67 -0.67
C PHE A 154 -13.40 3.76 -1.48
N GLN A 155 -14.11 3.33 -2.52
CA GLN A 155 -15.01 4.19 -3.29
C GLN A 155 -16.42 4.11 -2.74
N THR A 156 -17.21 5.16 -2.95
CA THR A 156 -18.63 5.23 -2.58
C THR A 156 -19.54 4.52 -3.58
N GLN A 157 -19.22 3.25 -3.86
CA GLN A 157 -19.99 2.32 -4.70
C GLN A 157 -20.38 1.10 -3.86
N GLN A 158 -21.54 0.50 -4.15
CA GLN A 158 -22.04 -0.66 -3.40
C GLN A 158 -21.02 -1.81 -3.32
N SER A 159 -20.44 -2.21 -4.46
CA SER A 159 -19.47 -3.30 -4.50
C SER A 159 -18.16 -2.98 -3.76
N ALA A 160 -17.76 -1.70 -3.71
CA ALA A 160 -16.58 -1.29 -2.97
C ALA A 160 -16.85 -1.26 -1.46
N TYR A 161 -18.04 -0.86 -1.04
CA TYR A 161 -18.49 -0.94 0.35
C TYR A 161 -18.52 -2.38 0.86
N GLU A 162 -19.13 -3.30 0.11
CA GLU A 162 -19.16 -4.73 0.45
C GLU A 162 -17.76 -5.35 0.54
N SER A 163 -16.88 -4.99 -0.40
CA SER A 163 -15.46 -5.38 -0.37
C SER A 163 -14.74 -4.84 0.87
N SER A 164 -15.09 -3.63 1.30
CA SER A 164 -14.51 -3.03 2.51
C SER A 164 -14.95 -3.75 3.78
N LEU A 165 -16.21 -4.17 3.86
CA LEU A 165 -16.69 -5.01 4.97
C LEU A 165 -15.94 -6.35 5.01
N SER A 166 -15.78 -6.99 3.84
CA SER A 166 -15.01 -8.24 3.71
C SER A 166 -13.55 -8.05 4.12
N PHE A 167 -12.94 -6.92 3.77
CA PHE A 167 -11.56 -6.59 4.16
C PHE A 167 -11.44 -6.39 5.68
N VAL A 168 -12.37 -5.70 6.31
CA VAL A 168 -12.39 -5.53 7.78
C VAL A 168 -12.54 -6.88 8.50
N ASN A 169 -13.41 -7.77 7.99
CA ASN A 169 -13.56 -9.11 8.55
C ASN A 169 -12.26 -9.91 8.41
N PHE A 170 -11.62 -9.88 7.25
CA PHE A 170 -10.31 -10.50 7.03
C PHE A 170 -9.26 -9.99 8.02
N LEU A 171 -9.17 -8.67 8.24
CA LEU A 171 -8.23 -8.09 9.20
C LEU A 171 -8.51 -8.59 10.63
N ARG A 172 -9.79 -8.66 11.01
CA ARG A 172 -10.20 -9.19 12.32
C ARG A 172 -9.78 -10.66 12.49
N ASP A 173 -10.00 -11.47 11.47
CA ASP A 173 -9.62 -12.87 11.49
C ASP A 173 -8.09 -13.03 11.62
N ARG A 174 -7.30 -12.29 10.83
CA ARG A 174 -5.83 -12.31 10.93
C ARG A 174 -5.33 -11.87 12.30
N LYS A 175 -5.94 -10.81 12.85
CA LYS A 175 -5.58 -10.32 14.20
C LYS A 175 -5.83 -11.38 15.26
N ASN A 176 -6.98 -12.06 15.21
CA ASN A 176 -7.35 -13.08 16.18
C ASN A 176 -6.53 -14.37 16.04
N GLU A 177 -6.31 -14.85 14.80
CA GLU A 177 -5.57 -16.10 14.54
C GLU A 177 -4.09 -16.02 14.95
N SER A 178 -3.47 -14.88 14.79
CA SER A 178 -2.01 -14.73 14.92
C SER A 178 -1.60 -13.70 15.97
N ASN A 179 -2.55 -13.15 16.73
CA ASN A 179 -2.31 -12.10 17.74
C ASN A 179 -1.45 -10.94 17.19
N LEU A 180 -1.77 -10.49 15.97
CA LEU A 180 -1.00 -9.44 15.29
C LEU A 180 -1.24 -8.08 15.94
N PRO A 181 -0.20 -7.26 16.13
CA PRO A 181 -0.30 -5.99 16.83
C PRO A 181 -0.85 -4.83 15.98
N PHE A 182 -1.09 -5.05 14.68
CA PHE A 182 -1.51 -3.97 13.79
C PHE A 182 -2.85 -3.33 14.19
N GLU A 183 -3.03 -2.08 13.81
CA GLU A 183 -4.27 -1.34 14.00
C GLU A 183 -4.85 -0.85 12.67
N LEU A 184 -6.18 -0.90 12.52
CA LEU A 184 -6.88 -0.20 11.44
C LEU A 184 -6.99 1.27 11.82
N ILE A 185 -6.12 2.12 11.25
CA ILE A 185 -6.10 3.55 11.56
C ILE A 185 -7.24 4.34 10.93
N GLY A 186 -7.84 3.79 9.88
CA GLY A 186 -9.05 4.38 9.33
C GLY A 186 -9.43 3.89 7.94
N ALA A 187 -10.61 4.35 7.53
CA ALA A 187 -11.21 4.11 6.23
C ALA A 187 -11.35 5.46 5.50
N VAL A 188 -10.65 5.64 4.38
CA VAL A 188 -10.66 6.87 3.57
C VAL A 188 -11.58 6.70 2.39
N PRO A 189 -12.69 7.46 2.32
CA PRO A 189 -13.55 7.48 1.13
C PRO A 189 -12.91 8.33 0.03
N VAL A 190 -12.77 7.75 -1.16
CA VAL A 190 -12.10 8.39 -2.29
C VAL A 190 -12.94 8.37 -3.56
N LEU A 191 -12.53 9.17 -4.55
CA LEU A 191 -13.17 9.28 -5.87
C LEU A 191 -14.64 9.68 -5.81
N ILE A 192 -15.03 10.44 -4.81
CA ILE A 192 -16.40 10.88 -4.57
C ILE A 192 -16.82 11.91 -5.62
N LYS A 193 -18.04 11.77 -6.11
CA LYS A 193 -18.67 12.77 -7.00
C LYS A 193 -19.50 13.76 -6.17
N ARG A 194 -19.31 15.07 -6.38
CA ARG A 194 -19.92 16.14 -5.56
C ARG A 194 -21.47 16.14 -5.46
N SER A 195 -22.16 15.47 -6.37
CA SER A 195 -23.64 15.48 -6.43
C SER A 195 -24.25 14.08 -6.55
N GLY A 196 -23.54 13.05 -6.07
CA GLY A 196 -23.97 11.67 -6.22
C GLY A 196 -24.88 11.21 -5.08
N LYS A 197 -26.19 11.01 -5.31
CA LYS A 197 -27.09 10.40 -4.30
C LYS A 197 -26.62 9.02 -3.82
N VAL A 198 -25.95 8.26 -4.68
CA VAL A 198 -25.36 6.97 -4.33
C VAL A 198 -24.18 7.16 -3.38
N ASP A 199 -23.31 8.14 -3.65
CA ASP A 199 -22.16 8.47 -2.79
C ASP A 199 -22.65 8.82 -1.38
N GLU A 200 -23.68 9.66 -1.24
CA GLU A 200 -24.25 10.04 0.04
C GLU A 200 -24.83 8.84 0.81
N LYS A 201 -25.58 7.97 0.11
CA LYS A 201 -26.11 6.75 0.72
C LYS A 201 -25.00 5.85 1.25
N ILE A 202 -23.96 5.58 0.43
CA ILE A 202 -22.84 4.71 0.82
C ILE A 202 -22.03 5.34 1.96
N LEU A 203 -21.80 6.65 1.96
CA LEU A 203 -21.14 7.35 3.07
C LEU A 203 -21.93 7.19 4.38
N ASN A 204 -23.25 7.32 4.34
CA ASN A 204 -24.08 7.12 5.54
C ASN A 204 -24.03 5.68 6.05
N MET A 205 -24.05 4.68 5.14
CA MET A 205 -23.84 3.27 5.51
C MET A 205 -22.46 3.05 6.10
N SER A 206 -21.42 3.68 5.53
CA SER A 206 -20.04 3.59 6.01
C SER A 206 -19.83 4.22 7.39
N LYS A 207 -20.53 5.32 7.71
CA LYS A 207 -20.55 5.91 9.06
C LYS A 207 -21.04 4.91 10.10
N ASN A 208 -22.08 4.17 9.79
CA ASN A 208 -22.60 3.15 10.70
C ASN A 208 -21.67 1.94 10.84
N ALA A 209 -21.03 1.51 9.73
CA ALA A 209 -20.18 0.33 9.71
C ALA A 209 -18.78 0.57 10.30
N PHE A 210 -18.17 1.71 9.99
CA PHE A 210 -16.78 2.01 10.36
C PHE A 210 -16.67 2.99 11.54
N SER A 211 -17.79 3.65 11.91
CA SER A 211 -17.87 4.53 13.07
C SER A 211 -16.68 5.51 13.15
N GLN A 212 -15.92 5.49 14.24
CA GLN A 212 -14.77 6.35 14.46
C GLN A 212 -13.59 6.11 13.51
N ALA A 213 -13.54 4.95 12.85
CA ALA A 213 -12.52 4.66 11.86
C ALA A 213 -12.77 5.33 10.50
N LEU A 214 -13.96 5.87 10.24
CA LEU A 214 -14.21 6.59 9.00
C LEU A 214 -13.61 7.99 9.06
N PHE A 215 -12.70 8.30 8.13
CA PHE A 215 -12.18 9.66 8.00
C PHE A 215 -13.28 10.62 7.55
N GLU A 216 -13.39 11.76 8.24
CA GLU A 216 -14.33 12.84 7.87
C GLU A 216 -13.95 13.51 6.55
N ASN A 217 -12.64 13.64 6.32
CA ASN A 217 -12.09 14.20 5.10
C ASN A 217 -12.27 13.23 3.93
N GLN A 218 -12.91 13.71 2.88
CA GLN A 218 -13.26 12.95 1.69
C GLN A 218 -12.35 13.35 0.51
N ILE A 219 -11.90 12.37 -0.27
CA ILE A 219 -11.10 12.65 -1.46
C ILE A 219 -12.00 12.61 -2.70
N TYR A 220 -12.25 13.77 -3.26
CA TYR A 220 -13.08 13.91 -4.46
C TYR A 220 -12.33 13.54 -5.73
N GLN A 221 -13.08 13.04 -6.72
CA GLN A 221 -12.53 12.75 -8.05
C GLN A 221 -11.98 14.04 -8.68
N ARG A 222 -10.73 13.99 -9.16
CA ARG A 222 -10.04 15.11 -9.83
C ARG A 222 -9.32 14.61 -11.08
N GLU A 223 -9.46 15.33 -12.18
CA GLU A 223 -8.76 15.01 -13.44
C GLU A 223 -7.23 15.01 -13.25
N ARG A 224 -6.70 15.93 -12.44
CA ARG A 224 -5.29 15.98 -12.10
C ARG A 224 -4.77 14.65 -11.51
N ILE A 225 -5.54 14.04 -10.59
CA ILE A 225 -5.14 12.76 -9.96
C ILE A 225 -5.13 11.62 -10.98
N LYS A 226 -6.05 11.62 -11.94
CA LYS A 226 -6.06 10.61 -13.03
C LYS A 226 -4.81 10.65 -13.89
N LYS A 227 -4.20 11.82 -14.04
CA LYS A 227 -2.97 12.00 -14.84
C LYS A 227 -1.72 11.46 -14.16
N PHE A 228 -1.73 11.22 -12.85
CA PHE A 228 -0.55 10.75 -12.13
C PHE A 228 -0.01 9.42 -12.67
N GLY A 229 -0.89 8.53 -13.15
CA GLY A 229 -0.48 7.30 -13.82
C GLY A 229 0.34 7.52 -15.10
N ALA A 230 0.08 8.61 -15.82
CA ALA A 230 0.76 8.92 -17.08
C ALA A 230 1.93 9.92 -16.93
N GLU A 231 1.79 10.89 -16.03
CA GLU A 231 2.68 12.06 -15.95
C GLU A 231 3.51 12.11 -14.64
N GLY A 232 3.26 11.20 -13.69
CA GLY A 232 3.76 11.30 -12.32
C GLY A 232 3.01 12.36 -11.51
N ILE A 233 3.38 12.49 -10.22
CA ILE A 233 2.82 13.50 -9.32
C ILE A 233 3.45 14.85 -9.71
N ARG A 234 2.62 15.80 -10.12
CA ARG A 234 3.02 17.17 -10.46
C ARG A 234 2.29 18.16 -9.56
N ASN A 235 2.97 19.24 -9.17
CA ASN A 235 2.41 20.35 -8.38
C ASN A 235 1.47 21.22 -9.22
#